data_3df1977a3f97ece54c875639ee603680
#
_entry.id   3df1977a3f97ece54c875639ee603680
#
_cell.length_a   1.000
_cell.length_b   1.000
_cell.length_c   1.000
_cell.angle_alpha   90.00
_cell.angle_beta   90.00
_cell.angle_gamma   90.00
#
_symmetry.space_group_name_H-M   'P 1'
#
loop_
_entity.id
_entity.type
_entity.pdbx_description
1 polymer ?
#
loop_
_entity_poly.entity_id
_entity_poly.type
_entity_poly.pdbx_seq_one_letter_code
_entity_poly.pdbx_strand_id
1 'polypeptide(L)'
;MRKTVLFFGLLLAASLSAESLKIIDKPIDFGPKRVEMTKSYIAQHYGKKVKDITIEPKIIVLHWTAEMSFDKSFHRLKPEKLLSDRKDIVKASLLNVSAHYLVARDGTIYRLMPDNHMARHVIGLNYSTIGVENVGGQDNKEDDLTPAQLKSNIALVKYLKQKYPTIEYLIGHHEYRQMEKTALWLEKDKGYRTVKSDPGKRFMRDVRKAVKPLHLKAPPK
;
A
#
# COMPACT_ATOMS: atom_id res chain seq x y z
N MET A 1 -37.28 25.93 -55.72
CA MET A 1 -35.90 26.05 -55.21
C MET A 1 -35.97 25.85 -53.70
N ARG A 2 -35.58 24.66 -53.21
CA ARG A 2 -35.54 24.34 -51.77
C ARG A 2 -34.13 24.61 -51.27
N LYS A 3 -33.97 25.54 -50.27
CA LYS A 3 -32.70 25.84 -49.62
C LYS A 3 -32.51 24.86 -48.45
N THR A 4 -31.52 23.99 -48.56
CA THR A 4 -31.09 23.09 -47.47
C THR A 4 -30.13 23.86 -46.57
N VAL A 5 -30.51 24.04 -45.32
CA VAL A 5 -29.65 24.63 -44.29
C VAL A 5 -28.95 23.48 -43.56
N LEU A 6 -27.63 23.36 -43.75
CA LEU A 6 -26.79 22.43 -42.97
C LEU A 6 -26.46 23.07 -41.61
N PHE A 7 -26.92 22.45 -40.53
CA PHE A 7 -26.48 22.76 -39.17
C PHE A 7 -25.17 22.00 -38.88
N PHE A 8 -24.07 22.72 -38.78
CA PHE A 8 -22.81 22.19 -38.24
C PHE A 8 -22.86 22.27 -36.71
N GLY A 9 -23.11 21.14 -36.09
CA GLY A 9 -23.01 21.01 -34.63
C GLY A 9 -21.55 20.93 -34.22
N LEU A 10 -21.04 21.98 -33.54
CA LEU A 10 -19.72 22.03 -32.93
C LEU A 10 -19.75 21.19 -31.67
N LEU A 11 -19.21 19.95 -31.70
CA LEU A 11 -18.96 19.16 -30.50
C LEU A 11 -17.76 19.76 -29.74
N LEU A 12 -18.03 20.52 -28.69
CA LEU A 12 -17.01 20.95 -27.72
C LEU A 12 -16.62 19.73 -26.89
N ALA A 13 -15.52 19.07 -27.24
CA ALA A 13 -14.88 18.08 -26.39
C ALA A 13 -14.22 18.81 -25.20
N ALA A 14 -14.91 18.87 -24.08
CA ALA A 14 -14.31 19.30 -22.81
C ALA A 14 -13.26 18.28 -22.40
N SER A 15 -11.98 18.56 -22.67
CA SER A 15 -10.87 17.82 -22.11
C SER A 15 -10.85 18.08 -20.61
N LEU A 16 -11.42 17.17 -19.80
CA LEU A 16 -11.10 17.11 -18.37
C LEU A 16 -9.61 16.77 -18.27
N SER A 17 -8.78 17.78 -18.00
CA SER A 17 -7.42 17.55 -17.57
C SER A 17 -7.49 16.79 -16.24
N ALA A 18 -7.15 15.51 -16.25
CA ALA A 18 -6.98 14.76 -15.01
C ALA A 18 -5.86 15.46 -14.22
N GLU A 19 -6.22 16.08 -13.11
CA GLU A 19 -5.24 16.67 -12.19
C GLU A 19 -4.21 15.59 -11.83
N SER A 20 -2.94 15.81 -12.19
CA SER A 20 -1.89 14.83 -11.97
C SER A 20 -1.75 14.56 -10.47
N LEU A 21 -1.80 13.29 -10.06
CA LEU A 21 -1.64 12.91 -8.67
C LEU A 21 -0.29 13.40 -8.13
N LYS A 22 -0.33 14.36 -7.20
CA LYS A 22 0.89 14.90 -6.58
C LYS A 22 1.40 13.92 -5.54
N ILE A 23 2.59 13.39 -5.75
CA ILE A 23 3.32 12.53 -4.82
C ILE A 23 4.62 13.24 -4.46
N ILE A 24 4.92 13.36 -3.16
CA ILE A 24 6.13 14.00 -2.65
C ILE A 24 7.12 12.91 -2.25
N ASP A 25 8.35 12.97 -2.73
CA ASP A 25 9.40 12.05 -2.30
C ASP A 25 9.90 12.43 -0.90
N LYS A 26 9.80 11.47 0.03
CA LYS A 26 10.32 11.57 1.40
C LYS A 26 10.92 10.21 1.80
N PRO A 27 12.12 9.89 1.27
CA PRO A 27 12.67 8.54 1.42
C PRO A 27 12.99 8.19 2.88
N ILE A 28 12.76 6.94 3.23
CA ILE A 28 13.28 6.29 4.43
C ILE A 28 14.76 5.95 4.24
N ASP A 29 15.45 5.52 5.29
CA ASP A 29 16.84 5.04 5.18
C ASP A 29 16.85 3.76 4.32
N PHE A 30 17.22 3.93 3.05
CA PHE A 30 17.18 2.89 2.03
C PHE A 30 18.55 2.76 1.36
N GLY A 31 19.46 2.10 2.07
CA GLY A 31 20.83 1.85 1.61
C GLY A 31 21.14 0.35 1.46
N PRO A 32 22.42 0.01 1.13
CA PRO A 32 22.86 -1.36 0.96
C PRO A 32 22.51 -2.27 2.13
N LYS A 33 22.56 -1.75 3.36
CA LYS A 33 22.25 -2.51 4.57
C LYS A 33 20.78 -2.93 4.63
N ARG A 34 19.82 -2.03 4.30
CA ARG A 34 18.40 -2.42 4.21
C ARG A 34 18.19 -3.47 3.14
N VAL A 35 18.85 -3.33 1.99
CA VAL A 35 18.77 -4.30 0.89
C VAL A 35 19.23 -5.68 1.35
N GLU A 36 20.39 -5.80 2.02
CA GLU A 36 20.90 -7.08 2.52
C GLU A 36 20.01 -7.68 3.62
N MET A 37 19.51 -6.86 4.53
CA MET A 37 18.54 -7.32 5.55
C MET A 37 17.23 -7.80 4.90
N THR A 38 16.79 -7.17 3.80
CA THR A 38 15.60 -7.58 3.06
C THR A 38 15.82 -8.90 2.34
N LYS A 39 16.99 -9.12 1.71
CA LYS A 39 17.36 -10.43 1.11
C LYS A 39 17.39 -11.52 2.18
N SER A 40 17.95 -11.23 3.36
CA SER A 40 17.96 -12.17 4.48
C SER A 40 16.55 -12.54 4.93
N TYR A 41 15.65 -11.54 5.02
CA TYR A 41 14.23 -11.76 5.33
C TYR A 41 13.57 -12.67 4.27
N ILE A 42 13.79 -12.40 2.97
CA ILE A 42 13.25 -13.21 1.87
C ILE A 42 13.75 -14.65 1.98
N ALA A 43 15.03 -14.85 2.24
CA ALA A 43 15.62 -16.19 2.38
C ALA A 43 15.02 -16.96 3.57
N GLN A 44 14.91 -16.30 4.73
CA GLN A 44 14.42 -16.90 5.96
C GLN A 44 12.93 -17.22 5.90
N HIS A 45 12.10 -16.26 5.49
CA HIS A 45 10.65 -16.36 5.55
C HIS A 45 10.02 -17.00 4.31
N TYR A 46 10.63 -16.77 3.14
CA TYR A 46 10.07 -17.27 1.86
C TYR A 46 10.89 -18.39 1.24
N GLY A 47 12.09 -18.68 1.79
CA GLY A 47 12.99 -19.73 1.27
C GLY A 47 13.52 -19.44 -0.12
N LYS A 48 13.61 -18.18 -0.50
CA LYS A 48 14.09 -17.73 -1.81
C LYS A 48 15.47 -17.07 -1.67
N LYS A 49 16.43 -17.48 -2.49
CA LYS A 49 17.69 -16.74 -2.67
C LYS A 49 17.52 -15.80 -3.87
N VAL A 50 17.65 -14.51 -3.63
CA VAL A 50 17.42 -13.47 -4.65
C VAL A 50 18.68 -12.62 -4.87
N LYS A 51 18.87 -12.14 -6.10
CA LYS A 51 19.99 -11.24 -6.44
C LYS A 51 19.71 -9.81 -5.96
N ASP A 52 18.47 -9.39 -6.05
CA ASP A 52 17.96 -8.09 -5.63
C ASP A 52 16.62 -8.23 -4.92
N ILE A 53 16.02 -7.11 -4.50
CA ILE A 53 14.75 -7.09 -3.77
C ILE A 53 13.57 -6.61 -4.61
N THR A 54 13.72 -6.64 -5.93
CA THR A 54 12.68 -6.24 -6.88
C THR A 54 11.48 -7.19 -6.79
N ILE A 55 10.30 -6.61 -6.84
CA ILE A 55 9.03 -7.33 -6.80
C ILE A 55 8.20 -7.01 -8.05
N GLU A 56 7.31 -7.92 -8.42
CA GLU A 56 6.20 -7.66 -9.31
C GLU A 56 4.93 -7.43 -8.47
N PRO A 57 4.41 -6.20 -8.37
CA PRO A 57 3.23 -5.92 -7.57
C PRO A 57 1.98 -6.65 -8.07
N LYS A 58 1.32 -7.40 -7.20
CA LYS A 58 0.06 -8.10 -7.43
C LYS A 58 -1.06 -7.61 -6.52
N ILE A 59 -0.69 -6.98 -5.40
CA ILE A 59 -1.62 -6.59 -4.34
C ILE A 59 -1.29 -5.16 -3.88
N ILE A 60 -2.31 -4.34 -3.63
CA ILE A 60 -2.20 -3.13 -2.82
C ILE A 60 -2.75 -3.45 -1.43
N VAL A 61 -1.96 -3.16 -0.39
CA VAL A 61 -2.36 -3.32 1.01
C VAL A 61 -2.47 -1.96 1.66
N LEU A 62 -3.65 -1.63 2.20
CA LEU A 62 -3.87 -0.40 2.95
C LEU A 62 -3.71 -0.66 4.43
N HIS A 63 -3.07 0.30 5.12
CA HIS A 63 -2.77 0.28 6.53
C HIS A 63 -3.17 1.59 7.21
N TRP A 64 -3.13 1.61 8.53
CA TRP A 64 -2.93 2.83 9.33
C TRP A 64 -1.72 2.66 10.26
N THR A 65 -1.12 3.79 10.66
CA THR A 65 0.09 3.79 11.47
C THR A 65 -0.17 3.55 12.97
N ALA A 66 -1.44 3.56 13.40
CA ALA A 66 -1.86 3.60 14.81
C ALA A 66 -1.31 4.83 15.58
N GLU A 67 -0.91 5.87 14.87
CA GLU A 67 -0.29 7.10 15.37
C GLU A 67 -0.89 8.30 14.63
N MET A 68 -1.22 9.35 15.38
CA MET A 68 -1.86 10.56 14.85
C MET A 68 -0.87 11.58 14.29
N SER A 69 0.40 11.48 14.67
CA SER A 69 1.47 12.36 14.21
C SER A 69 2.15 11.80 12.96
N PHE A 70 2.23 12.63 11.92
CA PHE A 70 2.98 12.30 10.70
C PHE A 70 4.46 12.06 11.00
N ASP A 71 5.08 12.94 11.78
CA ASP A 71 6.52 12.84 12.08
C ASP A 71 6.84 11.58 12.88
N LYS A 72 6.05 11.24 13.86
CA LYS A 72 6.23 9.99 14.63
C LYS A 72 6.03 8.77 13.73
N SER A 73 5.01 8.76 12.86
CA SER A 73 4.76 7.70 11.89
C SER A 73 5.94 7.54 10.94
N PHE A 74 6.44 8.64 10.37
CA PHE A 74 7.60 8.61 9.49
C PHE A 74 8.87 8.13 10.20
N HIS A 75 9.18 8.66 11.40
CA HIS A 75 10.35 8.26 12.17
C HIS A 75 10.32 6.78 12.57
N ARG A 76 9.13 6.20 12.74
CA ARG A 76 8.97 4.77 13.02
C ARG A 76 9.35 3.88 11.82
N LEU A 77 9.06 4.34 10.59
CA LEU A 77 9.35 3.61 9.35
C LEU A 77 10.78 3.87 8.83
N LYS A 78 11.38 5.02 9.20
CA LYS A 78 12.61 5.53 8.60
C LYS A 78 13.83 4.63 8.82
N PRO A 79 14.17 4.15 10.05
CA PRO A 79 15.40 3.40 10.30
C PRO A 79 15.41 2.05 9.59
N GLU A 80 16.59 1.56 9.22
CA GLU A 80 16.77 0.22 8.61
C GLU A 80 16.52 -0.91 9.61
N LYS A 81 16.89 -0.71 10.88
CA LYS A 81 16.71 -1.68 11.97
C LYS A 81 15.42 -1.44 12.72
N LEU A 82 14.77 -2.54 13.08
CA LEU A 82 13.57 -2.56 13.90
C LEU A 82 13.81 -1.87 15.25
N LEU A 83 12.86 -1.05 15.67
CA LEU A 83 12.89 -0.37 16.94
C LEU A 83 12.70 -1.37 18.10
N SER A 84 13.30 -1.10 19.26
CA SER A 84 13.35 -2.02 20.41
C SER A 84 11.99 -2.29 21.06
N ASP A 85 11.01 -1.44 20.83
CA ASP A 85 9.65 -1.58 21.35
C ASP A 85 8.79 -2.63 20.60
N ARG A 86 9.23 -3.08 19.41
CA ARG A 86 8.52 -4.05 18.56
C ARG A 86 8.82 -5.50 18.94
N LYS A 87 8.51 -5.84 20.20
CA LYS A 87 8.73 -7.19 20.76
C LYS A 87 7.91 -8.28 20.06
N ASP A 88 6.81 -7.89 19.43
CA ASP A 88 5.88 -8.76 18.68
C ASP A 88 6.49 -9.39 17.43
N ILE A 89 7.44 -8.70 16.79
CA ILE A 89 8.00 -9.11 15.49
C ILE A 89 9.53 -9.17 15.47
N VAL A 90 10.22 -8.84 16.58
CA VAL A 90 11.69 -8.83 16.63
C VAL A 90 12.30 -10.21 16.45
N LYS A 91 11.64 -11.26 16.95
CA LYS A 91 12.11 -12.66 16.80
C LYS A 91 12.08 -13.10 15.33
N ALA A 92 11.17 -12.54 14.52
CA ALA A 92 11.09 -12.86 13.11
C ALA A 92 12.22 -12.21 12.31
N SER A 93 12.55 -10.94 12.55
CA SER A 93 13.64 -10.25 11.86
C SER A 93 14.00 -8.92 12.52
N LEU A 94 15.28 -8.53 12.41
CA LEU A 94 15.76 -7.19 12.75
C LEU A 94 15.54 -6.14 11.64
N LEU A 95 15.12 -6.55 10.43
CA LEU A 95 14.70 -5.61 9.39
C LEU A 95 13.51 -4.79 9.90
N ASN A 96 13.61 -3.45 9.84
CA ASN A 96 12.48 -2.63 10.24
C ASN A 96 11.28 -2.79 9.29
N VAL A 97 10.09 -2.54 9.82
CA VAL A 97 8.89 -2.35 9.00
C VAL A 97 9.07 -1.14 8.09
N SER A 98 8.48 -1.21 6.91
CA SER A 98 8.52 -0.14 5.90
C SER A 98 7.28 -0.21 5.03
N ALA A 99 6.93 0.89 4.39
CA ALA A 99 5.86 0.96 3.40
C ALA A 99 6.34 1.76 2.19
N HIS A 100 5.65 1.65 1.07
CA HIS A 100 5.99 2.39 -0.14
C HIS A 100 5.48 3.83 -0.07
N TYR A 101 4.31 4.01 0.56
CA TYR A 101 3.65 5.31 0.69
C TYR A 101 3.19 5.56 2.12
N LEU A 102 3.21 6.83 2.52
CA LEU A 102 2.61 7.34 3.74
C LEU A 102 1.68 8.50 3.37
N VAL A 103 0.42 8.39 3.74
CA VAL A 103 -0.61 9.42 3.49
C VAL A 103 -0.87 10.17 4.79
N ALA A 104 -0.57 11.46 4.78
CA ALA A 104 -0.82 12.36 5.91
C ALA A 104 -2.33 12.62 6.10
N ARG A 105 -2.74 13.14 7.25
CA ARG A 105 -4.16 13.38 7.57
C ARG A 105 -4.85 14.41 6.67
N ASP A 106 -4.08 15.32 6.10
CA ASP A 106 -4.56 16.29 5.08
C ASP A 106 -4.68 15.68 3.68
N GLY A 107 -4.32 14.41 3.52
CA GLY A 107 -4.33 13.71 2.24
C GLY A 107 -3.04 13.83 1.43
N THR A 108 -2.02 14.53 1.90
CA THR A 108 -0.72 14.59 1.21
C THR A 108 -0.09 13.21 1.13
N ILE A 109 0.33 12.79 -0.07
CA ILE A 109 0.93 11.49 -0.34
C ILE A 109 2.44 11.63 -0.39
N TYR A 110 3.12 10.85 0.45
CA TYR A 110 4.58 10.76 0.46
C TYR A 110 5.02 9.38 -0.03
N ARG A 111 5.97 9.35 -0.99
CA ARG A 111 6.65 8.12 -1.41
C ARG A 111 7.88 7.92 -0.54
N LEU A 112 7.97 6.77 0.12
CA LEU A 112 9.01 6.45 1.09
C LEU A 112 10.14 5.61 0.49
N MET A 113 9.85 4.80 -0.53
CA MET A 113 10.81 3.94 -1.22
C MET A 113 10.28 3.57 -2.62
N PRO A 114 11.13 2.99 -3.50
CA PRO A 114 10.66 2.56 -4.83
C PRO A 114 9.54 1.53 -4.74
N ASP A 115 8.48 1.71 -5.54
CA ASP A 115 7.27 0.88 -5.51
C ASP A 115 7.51 -0.59 -5.84
N ASN A 116 8.54 -0.86 -6.63
CA ASN A 116 8.89 -2.20 -7.11
C ASN A 116 9.99 -2.88 -6.28
N HIS A 117 10.27 -2.40 -5.07
CA HIS A 117 11.18 -3.04 -4.13
C HIS A 117 10.40 -3.56 -2.93
N MET A 118 10.78 -4.72 -2.41
CA MET A 118 10.08 -5.32 -1.27
C MET A 118 10.17 -4.43 -0.02
N ALA A 119 9.01 -4.03 0.49
CA ALA A 119 8.83 -3.44 1.82
C ALA A 119 8.36 -4.51 2.82
N ARG A 120 8.67 -4.35 4.12
CA ARG A 120 8.17 -5.22 5.19
C ARG A 120 6.97 -4.58 5.86
N HIS A 121 5.75 -4.92 5.45
CA HIS A 121 4.52 -4.36 6.01
C HIS A 121 3.38 -5.37 6.22
N VAL A 122 3.45 -6.53 5.55
CA VAL A 122 2.41 -7.57 5.63
C VAL A 122 3.04 -8.96 5.60
N ILE A 123 2.79 -9.75 6.65
CA ILE A 123 3.35 -11.10 6.77
C ILE A 123 2.88 -11.96 5.59
N GLY A 124 3.81 -12.70 5.00
CA GLY A 124 3.55 -13.67 3.94
C GLY A 124 3.38 -13.11 2.54
N LEU A 125 3.13 -11.81 2.39
CA LEU A 125 2.77 -11.19 1.11
C LEU A 125 3.73 -10.11 0.63
N ASN A 126 4.71 -9.68 1.44
CA ASN A 126 5.61 -8.55 1.12
C ASN A 126 6.25 -8.65 -0.27
N TYR A 127 6.51 -9.86 -0.77
CA TYR A 127 7.21 -10.09 -2.04
C TYR A 127 6.36 -9.84 -3.29
N SER A 128 5.10 -9.43 -3.11
CA SER A 128 4.17 -9.14 -4.22
C SER A 128 3.25 -7.96 -3.93
N THR A 129 3.58 -7.13 -2.91
CA THR A 129 2.65 -6.09 -2.43
C THR A 129 3.25 -4.70 -2.43
N ILE A 130 2.40 -3.71 -2.73
CA ILE A 130 2.63 -2.30 -2.43
C ILE A 130 1.86 -1.94 -1.16
N GLY A 131 2.56 -1.48 -0.11
CA GLY A 131 1.96 -1.03 1.14
C GLY A 131 1.75 0.48 1.17
N VAL A 132 0.55 0.88 1.60
CA VAL A 132 0.16 2.27 1.80
C VAL A 132 -0.25 2.47 3.25
N GLU A 133 0.54 3.19 4.00
CA GLU A 133 0.25 3.59 5.37
C GLU A 133 -0.54 4.89 5.41
N ASN A 134 -1.49 4.99 6.32
CA ASN A 134 -2.25 6.21 6.58
C ASN A 134 -2.00 6.66 8.02
N VAL A 135 -1.63 7.92 8.22
CA VAL A 135 -1.48 8.49 9.56
C VAL A 135 -2.84 8.51 10.24
N GLY A 136 -3.00 7.77 11.33
CA GLY A 136 -4.28 7.63 12.03
C GLY A 136 -4.50 6.21 12.56
N GLY A 137 -5.75 5.91 12.92
CA GLY A 137 -6.12 4.65 13.55
C GLY A 137 -5.64 4.60 14.99
N GLN A 138 -5.92 5.65 15.77
CA GLN A 138 -5.37 5.84 17.10
C GLN A 138 -5.44 4.57 17.94
N ASP A 139 -4.29 4.14 18.46
CA ASP A 139 -4.12 2.95 19.31
C ASP A 139 -4.66 1.63 18.69
N ASN A 140 -4.76 1.55 17.36
CA ASN A 140 -5.39 0.45 16.61
C ASN A 140 -6.88 0.23 16.92
N LYS A 141 -7.57 1.23 17.45
CA LYS A 141 -8.96 1.11 17.89
C LYS A 141 -9.94 1.90 17.05
N GLU A 142 -9.51 3.07 16.56
CA GLU A 142 -10.43 4.02 15.94
C GLU A 142 -10.28 4.06 14.42
N ASP A 143 -11.41 3.91 13.73
CA ASP A 143 -11.51 4.14 12.29
C ASP A 143 -11.69 5.65 12.04
N ASP A 144 -10.61 6.41 12.28
CA ASP A 144 -10.57 7.87 12.26
C ASP A 144 -9.91 8.47 11.01
N LEU A 145 -9.68 7.64 9.99
CA LEU A 145 -9.09 8.12 8.74
C LEU A 145 -9.99 9.17 8.08
N THR A 146 -9.37 10.24 7.58
CA THR A 146 -10.05 11.45 7.12
C THR A 146 -10.64 11.30 5.71
N PRO A 147 -11.63 12.13 5.33
CA PRO A 147 -12.10 12.21 3.94
C PRO A 147 -10.99 12.58 2.95
N ALA A 148 -10.01 13.40 3.35
CA ALA A 148 -8.86 13.73 2.52
C ALA A 148 -7.99 12.50 2.24
N GLN A 149 -7.71 11.68 3.27
CA GLN A 149 -7.00 10.41 3.10
C GLN A 149 -7.79 9.43 2.22
N LEU A 150 -9.11 9.36 2.37
CA LEU A 150 -9.96 8.54 1.50
C LEU A 150 -9.81 8.95 0.02
N LYS A 151 -9.91 10.25 -0.28
CA LYS A 151 -9.71 10.79 -1.64
C LYS A 151 -8.34 10.44 -2.19
N SER A 152 -7.29 10.61 -1.39
CA SER A 152 -5.91 10.32 -1.77
C SER A 152 -5.67 8.83 -2.01
N ASN A 153 -6.19 7.95 -1.16
CA ASN A 153 -6.06 6.50 -1.35
C ASN A 153 -6.78 6.03 -2.63
N ILE A 154 -7.97 6.56 -2.94
CA ILE A 154 -8.69 6.28 -4.18
C ILE A 154 -7.84 6.68 -5.39
N ALA A 155 -7.26 7.88 -5.37
CA ALA A 155 -6.41 8.36 -6.45
C ALA A 155 -5.12 7.54 -6.58
N LEU A 156 -4.48 7.20 -5.46
CA LEU A 156 -3.26 6.39 -5.43
C LEU A 156 -3.51 4.95 -5.92
N VAL A 157 -4.61 4.32 -5.53
CA VAL A 157 -4.98 2.98 -6.03
C VAL A 157 -5.19 2.99 -7.54
N LYS A 158 -5.87 4.00 -8.09
CA LYS A 158 -6.05 4.18 -9.55
C LYS A 158 -4.71 4.33 -10.25
N TYR A 159 -3.84 5.19 -9.74
CA TYR A 159 -2.49 5.42 -10.26
C TYR A 159 -1.66 4.14 -10.27
N LEU A 160 -1.63 3.42 -9.14
CA LEU A 160 -0.85 2.18 -9.01
C LEU A 160 -1.38 1.08 -9.93
N LYS A 161 -2.69 0.92 -10.07
CA LYS A 161 -3.28 -0.05 -11.01
C LYS A 161 -2.96 0.27 -12.47
N GLN A 162 -2.94 1.55 -12.82
CA GLN A 162 -2.52 1.97 -14.17
C GLN A 162 -1.03 1.72 -14.40
N LYS A 163 -0.18 2.04 -13.42
CA LYS A 163 1.28 1.86 -13.49
C LYS A 163 1.69 0.38 -13.48
N TYR A 164 0.97 -0.44 -12.72
CA TYR A 164 1.21 -1.87 -12.58
C TYR A 164 -0.07 -2.66 -12.93
N PRO A 165 -0.31 -2.95 -14.22
CA PRO A 165 -1.49 -3.72 -14.64
C PRO A 165 -1.59 -5.11 -13.99
N THR A 166 -0.47 -5.63 -13.49
CA THR A 166 -0.34 -6.90 -12.77
C THR A 166 -1.02 -6.91 -11.40
N ILE A 167 -1.39 -5.76 -10.85
CA ILE A 167 -2.12 -5.67 -9.57
C ILE A 167 -3.53 -6.22 -9.75
N GLU A 168 -3.86 -7.27 -9.00
CA GLU A 168 -5.16 -7.95 -9.04
C GLU A 168 -5.98 -7.73 -7.78
N TYR A 169 -5.33 -7.48 -6.64
CA TYR A 169 -5.98 -7.42 -5.34
C TYR A 169 -5.85 -6.05 -4.68
N LEU A 170 -6.90 -5.66 -3.95
CA LEU A 170 -6.88 -4.55 -3.00
C LEU A 170 -7.39 -5.06 -1.65
N ILE A 171 -6.52 -5.09 -0.64
CA ILE A 171 -6.85 -5.62 0.68
C ILE A 171 -6.52 -4.63 1.80
N GLY A 172 -7.24 -4.74 2.91
CA GLY A 172 -6.83 -4.15 4.18
C GLY A 172 -5.88 -5.10 4.92
N HIS A 173 -5.00 -4.56 5.75
CA HIS A 173 -4.09 -5.41 6.53
C HIS A 173 -4.84 -6.41 7.42
N HIS A 174 -6.00 -6.04 7.97
CA HIS A 174 -6.82 -6.98 8.75
C HIS A 174 -7.33 -8.20 7.99
N GLU A 175 -7.23 -8.19 6.66
CA GLU A 175 -7.70 -9.27 5.79
C GLU A 175 -6.56 -10.20 5.32
N TYR A 176 -5.29 -9.88 5.63
CA TYR A 176 -4.12 -10.54 5.04
C TYR A 176 -4.08 -12.06 5.24
N ARG A 177 -4.63 -12.56 6.34
CA ARG A 177 -4.65 -14.00 6.62
C ARG A 177 -5.58 -14.79 5.69
N GLN A 178 -6.58 -14.16 5.09
CA GLN A 178 -7.42 -14.80 4.08
C GLN A 178 -6.62 -15.14 2.83
N MET A 179 -5.51 -14.44 2.58
CA MET A 179 -4.58 -14.72 1.48
C MET A 179 -3.72 -15.97 1.72
N GLU A 180 -3.70 -16.58 2.91
CA GLU A 180 -2.98 -17.83 3.20
C GLU A 180 -3.41 -18.97 2.27
N LYS A 181 -4.61 -18.91 1.70
CA LYS A 181 -5.15 -19.89 0.75
C LYS A 181 -4.69 -19.67 -0.71
N THR A 182 -3.90 -18.64 -0.98
CA THR A 182 -3.48 -18.27 -2.33
C THR A 182 -2.03 -18.64 -2.60
N ALA A 183 -1.66 -18.77 -3.87
CA ALA A 183 -0.27 -18.95 -4.29
C ALA A 183 0.63 -17.73 -4.02
N LEU A 184 0.06 -16.58 -3.65
CA LEU A 184 0.79 -15.37 -3.30
C LEU A 184 1.34 -15.40 -1.87
N TRP A 185 0.82 -16.31 -1.03
CA TRP A 185 1.31 -16.49 0.34
C TRP A 185 2.64 -17.24 0.37
N LEU A 186 3.66 -16.63 0.97
CA LEU A 186 5.01 -17.19 0.96
C LEU A 186 5.57 -17.51 2.37
N GLU A 187 4.91 -17.05 3.47
CA GLU A 187 5.43 -17.25 4.83
C GLU A 187 5.51 -18.72 5.21
N LYS A 188 6.71 -19.17 5.56
CA LYS A 188 7.00 -20.55 5.96
C LYS A 188 6.87 -20.80 7.46
N ASP A 189 7.10 -19.77 8.29
CA ASP A 189 6.92 -19.89 9.72
C ASP A 189 5.42 -19.82 10.07
N LYS A 190 4.86 -20.96 10.43
CA LYS A 190 3.45 -21.09 10.82
C LYS A 190 3.11 -20.31 12.10
N GLY A 191 4.09 -20.04 12.96
CA GLY A 191 3.94 -19.29 14.20
C GLY A 191 3.96 -17.77 13.99
N TYR A 192 4.47 -17.29 12.84
CA TYR A 192 4.56 -15.87 12.57
C TYR A 192 3.25 -15.33 11.99
N ARG A 193 2.31 -15.05 12.88
CA ARG A 193 1.00 -14.46 12.57
C ARG A 193 0.65 -13.39 13.59
N THR A 194 -0.04 -12.34 13.15
CA THR A 194 -0.52 -11.26 14.02
C THR A 194 -1.98 -10.95 13.71
N VAL A 195 -2.71 -10.49 14.72
CA VAL A 195 -4.07 -9.96 14.52
C VAL A 195 -3.97 -8.48 14.15
N LYS A 196 -4.72 -8.06 13.16
CA LYS A 196 -4.73 -6.69 12.63
C LYS A 196 -6.15 -6.15 12.54
N SER A 197 -6.28 -4.83 12.72
CA SER A 197 -7.55 -4.09 12.59
C SER A 197 -7.51 -3.06 11.46
N ASP A 198 -6.30 -2.67 11.03
CA ASP A 198 -6.03 -1.62 10.05
C ASP A 198 -6.41 -2.01 8.61
N PRO A 199 -6.81 -1.06 7.78
CA PRO A 199 -7.10 0.35 8.06
C PRO A 199 -8.56 0.61 8.47
N GLY A 200 -9.26 -0.37 9.07
CA GLY A 200 -10.67 -0.31 9.41
C GLY A 200 -11.59 -0.78 8.28
N LYS A 201 -12.69 -1.43 8.68
CA LYS A 201 -13.65 -2.02 7.71
C LYS A 201 -14.40 -0.95 6.91
N ARG A 202 -14.74 0.20 7.54
CA ARG A 202 -15.43 1.30 6.89
C ARG A 202 -14.57 1.89 5.79
N PHE A 203 -13.31 2.21 6.11
CA PHE A 203 -12.39 2.79 5.14
C PHE A 203 -12.18 1.87 3.93
N MET A 204 -11.94 0.57 4.15
CA MET A 204 -11.79 -0.41 3.06
C MET A 204 -13.04 -0.52 2.18
N ARG A 205 -14.24 -0.54 2.78
CA ARG A 205 -15.51 -0.55 2.04
C ARG A 205 -15.62 0.67 1.13
N ASP A 206 -15.30 1.85 1.65
CA ASP A 206 -15.49 3.12 0.93
C ASP A 206 -14.45 3.26 -0.20
N VAL A 207 -13.20 2.86 0.02
CA VAL A 207 -12.18 2.79 -1.06
C VAL A 207 -12.62 1.81 -2.15
N ARG A 208 -12.98 0.58 -1.80
CA ARG A 208 -13.40 -0.45 -2.77
C ARG A 208 -14.62 -0.02 -3.59
N LYS A 209 -15.60 0.63 -2.96
CA LYS A 209 -16.77 1.19 -3.65
C LYS A 209 -16.35 2.18 -4.73
N ALA A 210 -15.42 3.09 -4.41
CA ALA A 210 -14.98 4.14 -5.33
C ALA A 210 -14.07 3.63 -6.47
N VAL A 211 -13.35 2.52 -6.25
CA VAL A 211 -12.47 1.92 -7.27
C VAL A 211 -13.09 0.67 -7.93
N LYS A 212 -14.37 0.41 -7.75
CA LYS A 212 -15.08 -0.73 -8.36
C LYS A 212 -14.81 -0.92 -9.86
N PRO A 213 -14.73 0.15 -10.69
CA PRO A 213 -14.41 0.00 -12.11
C PRO A 213 -13.02 -0.58 -12.41
N LEU A 214 -12.12 -0.67 -11.45
CA LEU A 214 -10.79 -1.28 -11.64
C LEU A 214 -10.82 -2.80 -11.51
N HIS A 215 -11.95 -3.40 -11.13
CA HIS A 215 -12.16 -4.84 -10.96
C HIS A 215 -11.12 -5.52 -10.05
N LEU A 216 -10.61 -4.78 -9.03
CA LEU A 216 -9.69 -5.35 -8.05
C LEU A 216 -10.43 -6.33 -7.13
N LYS A 217 -9.82 -7.50 -6.94
CA LYS A 217 -10.35 -8.57 -6.09
C LYS A 217 -10.17 -8.22 -4.60
N ALA A 218 -11.15 -8.58 -3.78
CA ALA A 218 -10.97 -8.74 -2.34
C ALA A 218 -10.25 -10.09 -2.07
N PRO A 219 -9.74 -10.33 -0.85
CA PRO A 219 -9.20 -11.65 -0.51
C PRO A 219 -10.28 -12.74 -0.64
N PRO A 220 -9.88 -14.01 -0.88
CA PRO A 220 -10.83 -15.12 -0.92
C PRO A 220 -11.53 -15.29 0.44
N LYS A 221 -12.78 -15.71 0.42
CA LYS A 221 -13.55 -16.01 1.63
C LYS A 221 -13.11 -17.31 2.30
#